data_cc5361ac80bec908ced8879afb0e98b9
#
_entry.id   cc5361ac80bec908ced8879afb0e98b9
#
_cell.length_a   1.000
_cell.length_b   1.000
_cell.length_c   1.000
_cell.angle_alpha   90.00
_cell.angle_beta   90.00
_cell.angle_gamma   90.00
#
_symmetry.space_group_name_H-M   'P 1'
#
loop_
_entity.id
_entity.type
_entity.pdbx_description
1 polymer ?
#
loop_
_entity_poly.entity_id
_entity_poly.type
_entity_poly.pdbx_seq_one_letter_code
_entity_poly.pdbx_strand_id
1 'polypeptide(L)'
;WLGQAQDCANAVAPMLVSREQGKRKSSFCKILMPKELTPYYIDKFDLTSESGCEQKLSLFGLINMDEFDKYRAGQMPALKNLMQMTTLTFRRAHRPAFSHLPRIASFIGTSNMTDLLTDPTGSRRFLCAEVDDKIDCTPPDHAQLFAQLKAELSGGERYWFSEEEEKEIQHSNRNFYKMPAEQELFLRCFRMPQEGELSKPYTTTDLFNYLQKHYPAAMRGVTPNRLGRMMVALGIQRVHTEYGNVYRLVKLKDSSAA
;
A
#
# COMPACT_ATOMS: atom_id res chain seq x y z
N TRP A 1 -13.50 -14.58 4.63
CA TRP A 1 -13.60 -16.04 4.83
C TRP A 1 -15.02 -16.49 5.17
N LEU A 2 -15.81 -15.65 5.79
CA LEU A 2 -17.24 -15.93 6.00
C LEU A 2 -18.01 -15.96 4.68
N GLY A 3 -17.62 -15.16 3.71
CA GLY A 3 -18.26 -15.03 2.40
C GLY A 3 -17.99 -16.19 1.45
N GLN A 4 -17.10 -17.12 1.78
CA GLN A 4 -16.69 -18.22 0.88
C GLN A 4 -16.32 -17.70 -0.53
N ALA A 5 -15.42 -16.75 -0.59
CA ALA A 5 -15.03 -15.97 -1.78
C ALA A 5 -14.62 -16.84 -2.97
N GLN A 6 -15.55 -17.38 -3.70
CA GLN A 6 -15.28 -18.18 -4.91
C GLN A 6 -15.28 -17.30 -6.17
N ASP A 7 -16.14 -16.29 -6.23
CA ASP A 7 -16.35 -15.47 -7.43
C ASP A 7 -15.57 -14.16 -7.39
N CYS A 8 -15.43 -13.56 -6.22
CA CYS A 8 -14.71 -12.30 -6.02
C CYS A 8 -13.68 -12.44 -4.90
N ALA A 9 -12.45 -12.01 -5.17
CA ALA A 9 -11.44 -11.94 -4.12
C ALA A 9 -11.69 -10.73 -3.22
N ASN A 10 -11.68 -10.92 -1.89
CA ASN A 10 -11.49 -9.81 -0.98
C ASN A 10 -10.03 -9.36 -1.03
N ALA A 11 -9.75 -8.40 -1.90
CA ALA A 11 -8.40 -7.94 -2.19
C ALA A 11 -7.97 -6.74 -1.34
N VAL A 12 -8.83 -6.24 -0.46
CA VAL A 12 -8.54 -5.08 0.40
C VAL A 12 -8.18 -5.54 1.80
N ALA A 13 -7.09 -4.97 2.33
CA ALA A 13 -6.63 -5.18 3.70
C ALA A 13 -6.75 -3.87 4.49
N PRO A 14 -7.49 -3.81 5.60
CA PRO A 14 -7.41 -2.72 6.55
C PRO A 14 -5.99 -2.63 7.15
N MET A 15 -5.45 -1.40 7.23
CA MET A 15 -4.12 -1.11 7.76
C MET A 15 -4.22 -0.13 8.91
N LEU A 16 -3.89 -0.57 10.12
CA LEU A 16 -3.86 0.29 11.30
C LEU A 16 -2.49 0.96 11.40
N VAL A 17 -2.45 2.27 11.28
CA VAL A 17 -1.22 3.05 11.18
C VAL A 17 -1.09 3.99 12.36
N SER A 18 0.06 4.07 13.00
CA SER A 18 0.37 5.11 13.99
C SER A 18 1.86 5.34 14.07
N ARG A 19 2.29 6.58 14.31
CA ARG A 19 3.72 6.90 14.52
C ARG A 19 4.25 6.33 15.84
N GLU A 20 3.37 6.20 16.81
CA GLU A 20 3.73 5.74 18.15
C GLU A 20 3.50 4.25 18.32
N GLN A 21 4.40 3.62 19.06
CA GLN A 21 4.22 2.25 19.52
C GLN A 21 3.26 2.18 20.71
N GLY A 22 2.77 0.97 21.03
CA GLY A 22 1.92 0.78 22.22
C GLY A 22 0.44 1.14 22.02
N LYS A 23 0.00 1.56 20.84
CA LYS A 23 -1.42 1.85 20.53
C LYS A 23 -2.29 0.58 20.44
N ARG A 24 -1.76 -0.60 20.73
CA ARG A 24 -2.45 -1.91 20.75
C ARG A 24 -3.01 -2.38 19.40
N LYS A 25 -2.45 -1.92 18.27
CA LYS A 25 -2.90 -2.32 16.92
C LYS A 25 -2.93 -3.83 16.72
N SER A 26 -1.80 -4.52 16.98
CA SER A 26 -1.70 -5.98 16.82
C SER A 26 -2.60 -6.75 17.79
N SER A 27 -2.79 -6.22 19.02
CA SER A 27 -3.76 -6.78 19.98
C SER A 27 -5.18 -6.69 19.44
N PHE A 28 -5.56 -5.55 18.85
CA PHE A 28 -6.85 -5.37 18.20
C PHE A 28 -7.06 -6.37 17.06
N CYS A 29 -6.07 -6.53 16.17
CA CYS A 29 -6.17 -7.52 15.09
C CYS A 29 -6.46 -8.92 15.62
N LYS A 30 -5.83 -9.30 16.74
CA LYS A 30 -5.99 -10.62 17.33
C LYS A 30 -7.37 -10.84 17.97
N ILE A 31 -7.93 -9.82 18.64
CA ILE A 31 -9.24 -9.95 19.30
C ILE A 31 -10.42 -10.00 18.34
N LEU A 32 -10.22 -9.74 17.05
CA LEU A 32 -11.25 -9.94 16.03
C LEU A 32 -11.60 -11.42 15.86
N MET A 33 -10.68 -12.32 16.25
CA MET A 33 -10.92 -13.76 16.20
C MET A 33 -11.46 -14.27 17.53
N PRO A 34 -12.60 -15.01 17.53
CA PRO A 34 -13.09 -15.68 18.72
C PRO A 34 -12.10 -16.75 19.19
N LYS A 35 -12.17 -17.10 20.46
CA LYS A 35 -11.22 -18.04 21.08
C LYS A 35 -11.13 -19.37 20.33
N GLU A 36 -12.24 -19.88 19.88
CA GLU A 36 -12.39 -21.16 19.16
C GLU A 36 -11.69 -21.11 17.78
N LEU A 37 -11.59 -19.94 17.17
CA LEU A 37 -10.97 -19.73 15.86
C LEU A 37 -9.56 -19.15 15.93
N THR A 38 -9.01 -18.92 17.12
CA THR A 38 -7.63 -18.44 17.30
C THR A 38 -6.57 -19.27 16.56
N PRO A 39 -6.68 -20.62 16.40
CA PRO A 39 -5.75 -21.40 15.59
C PRO A 39 -5.71 -21.00 14.11
N TYR A 40 -6.73 -20.31 13.62
CA TYR A 40 -6.84 -19.82 12.24
C TYR A 40 -6.41 -18.35 12.08
N TYR A 41 -5.74 -17.81 13.07
CA TYR A 41 -5.12 -16.49 13.06
C TYR A 41 -3.60 -16.60 13.04
N ILE A 42 -2.93 -15.72 12.29
CA ILE A 42 -1.47 -15.63 12.26
C ILE A 42 -1.01 -14.17 12.18
N ASP A 43 0.03 -13.81 12.96
CA ASP A 43 0.60 -12.47 13.04
C ASP A 43 1.71 -12.19 11.99
N LYS A 44 2.15 -13.19 11.24
CA LYS A 44 3.26 -13.01 10.29
C LYS A 44 2.95 -13.71 8.98
N PHE A 45 3.11 -12.96 7.90
CA PHE A 45 2.97 -13.47 6.55
C PHE A 45 4.30 -13.30 5.80
N ASP A 46 5.09 -14.37 5.75
CA ASP A 46 6.36 -14.37 5.07
C ASP A 46 6.18 -14.69 3.58
N LEU A 47 6.68 -13.80 2.72
CA LEU A 47 6.58 -13.88 1.25
C LEU A 47 7.80 -14.56 0.61
N THR A 48 8.65 -15.25 1.36
CA THR A 48 9.85 -15.92 0.81
C THR A 48 9.55 -17.19 0.04
N SER A 49 8.42 -17.85 0.31
CA SER A 49 7.98 -19.08 -0.32
C SER A 49 6.57 -18.95 -0.88
N GLU A 50 6.43 -18.95 -2.21
CA GLU A 50 5.13 -18.84 -2.87
C GLU A 50 4.17 -19.97 -2.45
N SER A 51 4.63 -21.22 -2.53
CA SER A 51 3.84 -22.38 -2.09
C SER A 51 3.47 -22.34 -0.61
N GLY A 52 4.36 -21.83 0.25
CA GLY A 52 4.08 -21.60 1.67
C GLY A 52 3.04 -20.50 1.90
N CYS A 53 3.05 -19.44 1.08
CA CYS A 53 2.03 -18.39 1.11
C CYS A 53 0.66 -18.93 0.72
N GLU A 54 0.56 -19.64 -0.39
CA GLU A 54 -0.70 -20.22 -0.86
C GLU A 54 -1.28 -21.21 0.16
N GLN A 55 -0.44 -22.03 0.77
CA GLN A 55 -0.88 -22.91 1.84
C GLN A 55 -1.47 -22.15 3.03
N LYS A 56 -0.83 -21.06 3.46
CA LYS A 56 -1.36 -20.20 4.54
C LYS A 56 -2.70 -19.57 4.16
N LEU A 57 -2.85 -19.11 2.92
CA LEU A 57 -4.09 -18.53 2.43
C LEU A 57 -5.28 -19.50 2.41
N SER A 58 -5.01 -20.80 2.36
CA SER A 58 -6.03 -21.85 2.42
C SER A 58 -6.32 -22.37 3.82
N LEU A 59 -5.47 -22.05 4.81
CA LEU A 59 -5.58 -22.58 6.17
C LEU A 59 -6.05 -21.54 7.19
N PHE A 60 -5.60 -20.29 7.05
CA PHE A 60 -5.91 -19.24 8.01
C PHE A 60 -7.11 -18.41 7.56
N GLY A 61 -7.97 -18.02 8.50
CA GLY A 61 -9.10 -17.14 8.25
C GLY A 61 -8.67 -15.66 8.26
N LEU A 62 -7.77 -15.28 9.17
CA LEU A 62 -7.27 -13.93 9.28
C LEU A 62 -5.75 -13.91 9.40
N ILE A 63 -5.11 -13.19 8.50
CA ILE A 63 -3.66 -12.98 8.47
C ILE A 63 -3.37 -11.53 8.80
N ASN A 64 -2.70 -11.29 9.91
CA ASN A 64 -2.19 -9.98 10.25
C ASN A 64 -0.78 -9.79 9.67
N MET A 65 -0.63 -8.83 8.79
CA MET A 65 0.66 -8.35 8.28
C MET A 65 1.25 -7.38 9.29
N ASP A 66 1.68 -7.92 10.44
CA ASP A 66 2.24 -7.10 11.51
C ASP A 66 3.56 -6.46 11.06
N GLU A 67 3.77 -5.20 11.46
CA GLU A 67 4.93 -4.41 11.05
C GLU A 67 5.09 -4.37 9.51
N PHE A 68 4.02 -3.99 8.81
CA PHE A 68 3.97 -3.95 7.35
C PHE A 68 5.12 -3.14 6.73
N ASP A 69 5.65 -2.15 7.42
CA ASP A 69 6.82 -1.37 7.01
C ASP A 69 8.10 -2.19 6.81
N LYS A 70 8.16 -3.41 7.35
CA LYS A 70 9.28 -4.34 7.11
C LYS A 70 9.22 -5.07 5.76
N TYR A 71 8.08 -5.05 5.07
CA TYR A 71 7.98 -5.64 3.73
C TYR A 71 8.75 -4.79 2.71
N ARG A 72 9.58 -5.45 1.92
CA ARG A 72 10.38 -4.78 0.91
C ARG A 72 9.53 -4.40 -0.32
N ALA A 73 9.86 -3.30 -0.99
CA ALA A 73 9.17 -2.88 -2.21
C ALA A 73 9.12 -3.98 -3.29
N GLY A 74 10.18 -4.80 -3.40
CA GLY A 74 10.22 -5.94 -4.33
C GLY A 74 9.25 -7.08 -4.01
N GLN A 75 8.72 -7.15 -2.78
CA GLN A 75 7.74 -8.17 -2.36
C GLN A 75 6.29 -7.73 -2.63
N MET A 76 6.05 -6.44 -2.85
CA MET A 76 4.71 -5.90 -3.05
C MET A 76 3.97 -6.48 -4.26
N PRO A 77 4.60 -6.72 -5.44
CA PRO A 77 3.90 -7.35 -6.56
C PRO A 77 3.39 -8.76 -6.22
N ALA A 78 4.19 -9.57 -5.54
CA ALA A 78 3.79 -10.92 -5.10
C ALA A 78 2.63 -10.87 -4.10
N LEU A 79 2.72 -9.99 -3.08
CA LEU A 79 1.64 -9.80 -2.11
C LEU A 79 0.33 -9.38 -2.80
N LYS A 80 0.38 -8.40 -3.69
CA LYS A 80 -0.79 -7.91 -4.44
C LYS A 80 -1.42 -9.01 -5.30
N ASN A 81 -0.61 -9.88 -5.90
CA ASN A 81 -1.10 -11.04 -6.64
C ASN A 81 -1.81 -12.02 -5.72
N LEU A 82 -1.19 -12.40 -4.60
CA LEU A 82 -1.78 -13.30 -3.59
C LEU A 82 -3.11 -12.76 -3.03
N MET A 83 -3.23 -11.45 -2.85
CA MET A 83 -4.47 -10.79 -2.38
C MET A 83 -5.63 -10.89 -3.39
N GLN A 84 -5.35 -11.09 -4.67
CA GLN A 84 -6.37 -11.20 -5.72
C GLN A 84 -6.76 -12.64 -6.06
N MET A 85 -6.00 -13.62 -5.59
CA MET A 85 -6.30 -15.01 -5.87
C MET A 85 -7.61 -15.44 -5.19
N THR A 86 -8.48 -16.12 -5.90
CA THR A 86 -9.68 -16.79 -5.36
C THR A 86 -9.42 -18.27 -5.14
N THR A 87 -8.61 -18.87 -6.02
CA THR A 87 -8.23 -20.28 -5.98
C THR A 87 -6.70 -20.39 -5.88
N LEU A 88 -6.24 -21.30 -5.05
CA LEU A 88 -4.85 -21.56 -4.75
C LEU A 88 -4.45 -22.91 -5.31
N THR A 89 -3.27 -22.98 -5.94
CA THR A 89 -2.76 -24.21 -6.55
C THR A 89 -1.34 -24.46 -6.06
N PHE A 90 -1.20 -25.32 -5.07
CA PHE A 90 0.09 -25.65 -4.50
C PHE A 90 0.28 -27.16 -4.31
N ARG A 91 1.54 -27.55 -4.26
CA ARG A 91 1.93 -28.94 -4.02
C ARG A 91 2.24 -29.15 -2.55
N ARG A 92 1.52 -30.08 -1.90
CA ARG A 92 1.85 -30.45 -0.52
C ARG A 92 3.12 -31.31 -0.51
N ALA A 93 3.94 -31.15 0.53
CA ALA A 93 5.11 -31.98 0.74
C ALA A 93 4.73 -33.48 0.68
N HIS A 94 5.54 -34.26 0.02
CA HIS A 94 5.37 -35.72 -0.15
C HIS A 94 4.10 -36.18 -0.88
N ARG A 95 3.38 -35.26 -1.58
CA ARG A 95 2.26 -35.63 -2.46
C ARG A 95 2.58 -35.28 -3.90
N PRO A 96 2.38 -36.21 -4.88
CA PRO A 96 2.69 -35.95 -6.28
C PRO A 96 1.68 -34.99 -6.94
N ALA A 97 0.44 -34.97 -6.46
CA ALA A 97 -0.64 -34.17 -7.04
C ALA A 97 -0.68 -32.75 -6.48
N PHE A 98 -1.07 -31.79 -7.32
CA PHE A 98 -1.42 -30.44 -6.89
C PHE A 98 -2.75 -30.44 -6.12
N SER A 99 -2.83 -29.59 -5.12
CA SER A 99 -4.05 -29.29 -4.39
C SER A 99 -4.64 -28.00 -4.94
N HIS A 100 -5.93 -28.01 -5.26
CA HIS A 100 -6.69 -26.83 -5.65
C HIS A 100 -7.66 -26.51 -4.52
N LEU A 101 -7.44 -25.41 -3.83
CA LEU A 101 -8.24 -25.02 -2.67
C LEU A 101 -8.71 -23.57 -2.83
N PRO A 102 -9.89 -23.24 -2.31
CA PRO A 102 -10.31 -21.85 -2.24
C PRO A 102 -9.41 -21.09 -1.28
N ARG A 103 -9.17 -19.82 -1.56
CA ARG A 103 -8.62 -18.91 -0.59
C ARG A 103 -9.70 -18.53 0.41
N ILE A 104 -9.40 -18.75 1.70
CA ILE A 104 -10.29 -18.35 2.81
C ILE A 104 -9.74 -17.17 3.60
N ALA A 105 -8.45 -16.87 3.46
CA ALA A 105 -7.79 -15.84 4.25
C ALA A 105 -8.26 -14.42 3.87
N SER A 106 -8.55 -13.63 4.87
CA SER A 106 -8.59 -12.16 4.81
C SER A 106 -7.32 -11.59 5.41
N PHE A 107 -6.95 -10.39 4.95
CA PHE A 107 -5.78 -9.70 5.45
C PHE A 107 -6.17 -8.49 6.30
N ILE A 108 -5.40 -8.25 7.33
CA ILE A 108 -5.31 -7.00 8.09
C ILE A 108 -3.84 -6.68 8.30
N GLY A 109 -3.49 -5.46 8.61
CA GLY A 109 -2.09 -5.14 8.88
C GLY A 109 -1.89 -4.01 9.86
N THR A 110 -0.66 -3.88 10.37
CA THR A 110 -0.25 -2.80 11.26
C THR A 110 1.03 -2.17 10.75
N SER A 111 1.19 -0.86 10.96
CA SER A 111 2.44 -0.16 10.68
C SER A 111 2.70 0.92 11.73
N ASN A 112 3.99 1.16 12.00
CA ASN A 112 4.46 2.30 12.78
C ASN A 112 4.97 3.45 11.89
N MET A 113 4.89 3.30 10.56
CA MET A 113 5.24 4.32 9.59
C MET A 113 3.99 4.80 8.88
N THR A 114 3.77 6.10 8.84
CA THR A 114 2.64 6.71 8.12
C THR A 114 2.87 6.70 6.61
N ASP A 115 4.12 6.74 6.16
CA ASP A 115 4.53 6.72 4.75
C ASP A 115 4.78 5.29 4.22
N LEU A 116 3.83 4.36 4.48
CA LEU A 116 3.99 2.94 4.18
C LEU A 116 3.73 2.55 2.72
N LEU A 117 3.02 3.38 1.97
CA LEU A 117 2.65 3.08 0.58
C LEU A 117 3.68 3.67 -0.41
N THR A 118 4.19 2.83 -1.31
CA THR A 118 5.20 3.25 -2.31
C THR A 118 4.68 3.30 -3.74
N ASP A 119 3.51 2.69 -3.99
CA ASP A 119 2.93 2.57 -5.33
C ASP A 119 1.49 3.10 -5.36
N PRO A 120 1.25 4.28 -5.95
CA PRO A 120 -0.08 4.86 -6.04
C PRO A 120 -1.10 3.96 -6.73
N THR A 121 -0.69 3.22 -7.75
CA THR A 121 -1.63 2.42 -8.55
C THR A 121 -2.09 1.15 -7.85
N GLY A 122 -1.30 0.64 -6.92
CA GLY A 122 -1.60 -0.60 -6.20
C GLY A 122 -2.14 -0.40 -4.78
N SER A 123 -2.22 0.84 -4.30
CA SER A 123 -2.61 1.16 -2.92
C SER A 123 -4.10 0.98 -2.64
N ARG A 124 -4.94 0.88 -3.65
CA ARG A 124 -6.38 0.58 -3.51
C ARG A 124 -6.65 -0.73 -2.74
N ARG A 125 -5.63 -1.58 -2.57
CA ARG A 125 -5.71 -2.82 -1.77
C ARG A 125 -5.47 -2.61 -0.28
N PHE A 126 -5.10 -1.42 0.15
CA PHE A 126 -4.79 -1.11 1.53
C PHE A 126 -5.70 0.02 2.00
N LEU A 127 -6.62 -0.26 2.91
CA LEU A 127 -7.46 0.74 3.55
C LEU A 127 -6.75 1.23 4.81
N CYS A 128 -5.99 2.32 4.68
CA CYS A 128 -5.20 2.86 5.78
C CYS A 128 -6.05 3.74 6.70
N ALA A 129 -5.98 3.45 7.99
CA ALA A 129 -6.59 4.22 9.06
C ALA A 129 -5.52 4.63 10.08
N GLU A 130 -5.43 5.93 10.36
CA GLU A 130 -4.54 6.45 11.40
C GLU A 130 -5.16 6.20 12.79
N VAL A 131 -4.33 5.73 13.71
CA VAL A 131 -4.72 5.41 15.08
C VAL A 131 -4.09 6.44 16.00
N ASP A 132 -4.86 7.41 16.43
CA ASP A 132 -4.40 8.52 17.28
C ASP A 132 -4.32 8.11 18.74
N ASP A 133 -5.30 7.32 19.21
CA ASP A 133 -5.40 6.92 20.60
C ASP A 133 -5.17 5.41 20.79
N LYS A 134 -4.98 5.01 22.03
CA LYS A 134 -4.85 3.61 22.41
C LYS A 134 -6.16 2.88 22.17
N ILE A 135 -6.13 1.85 21.31
CA ILE A 135 -7.32 1.07 20.98
C ILE A 135 -7.82 0.31 22.22
N ASP A 136 -9.12 0.38 22.46
CA ASP A 136 -9.76 -0.52 23.41
C ASP A 136 -9.76 -1.94 22.82
N CYS A 137 -9.15 -2.86 23.54
CA CYS A 137 -9.06 -4.26 23.17
C CYS A 137 -9.96 -5.14 24.05
N THR A 138 -11.06 -4.60 24.55
CA THR A 138 -12.12 -5.40 25.15
C THR A 138 -12.72 -6.30 24.06
N PRO A 139 -12.72 -7.64 24.25
CA PRO A 139 -13.28 -8.52 23.23
C PRO A 139 -14.76 -8.20 22.95
N PRO A 140 -15.14 -8.09 21.66
CA PRO A 140 -16.55 -7.92 21.30
C PRO A 140 -17.35 -9.18 21.62
N ASP A 141 -18.68 -9.08 21.66
CA ASP A 141 -19.52 -10.25 21.62
C ASP A 141 -19.41 -10.92 20.24
N HIS A 142 -18.49 -11.87 20.14
CA HIS A 142 -18.21 -12.57 18.88
C HIS A 142 -19.41 -13.33 18.35
N ALA A 143 -20.25 -13.89 19.23
CA ALA A 143 -21.43 -14.64 18.80
C ALA A 143 -22.41 -13.71 18.07
N GLN A 144 -22.68 -12.54 18.63
CA GLN A 144 -23.54 -11.53 18.02
C GLN A 144 -22.89 -10.97 16.74
N LEU A 145 -21.60 -10.60 16.78
CA LEU A 145 -20.87 -10.04 15.63
C LEU A 145 -20.92 -11.00 14.43
N PHE A 146 -20.59 -12.28 14.63
CA PHE A 146 -20.55 -13.24 13.54
C PHE A 146 -21.96 -13.63 13.07
N ALA A 147 -22.96 -13.64 13.95
CA ALA A 147 -24.36 -13.84 13.55
C ALA A 147 -24.84 -12.68 12.65
N GLN A 148 -24.52 -11.44 12.99
CA GLN A 148 -24.83 -10.27 12.17
C GLN A 148 -24.17 -10.37 10.80
N LEU A 149 -22.84 -10.57 10.73
CA LEU A 149 -22.12 -10.70 9.47
C LEU A 149 -22.68 -11.82 8.59
N LYS A 150 -23.08 -12.95 9.18
CA LYS A 150 -23.70 -14.05 8.45
C LYS A 150 -25.07 -13.66 7.90
N ALA A 151 -25.87 -12.92 8.67
CA ALA A 151 -27.19 -12.45 8.23
C ALA A 151 -27.04 -11.45 7.07
N GLU A 152 -26.09 -10.49 7.16
CA GLU A 152 -25.79 -9.52 6.11
C GLU A 152 -25.38 -10.21 4.81
N LEU A 153 -24.45 -11.16 4.87
CA LEU A 153 -24.02 -11.95 3.70
C LEU A 153 -25.19 -12.74 3.09
N SER A 154 -26.05 -13.35 3.95
CA SER A 154 -27.23 -14.07 3.48
C SER A 154 -28.27 -13.15 2.87
N GLY A 155 -28.29 -11.88 3.28
CA GLY A 155 -29.11 -10.81 2.71
C GLY A 155 -28.57 -10.25 1.39
N GLY A 156 -27.41 -10.71 0.93
CA GLY A 156 -26.78 -10.28 -0.32
C GLY A 156 -25.79 -9.13 -0.16
N GLU A 157 -25.38 -8.79 1.09
CA GLU A 157 -24.34 -7.79 1.30
C GLU A 157 -23.00 -8.25 0.71
N ARG A 158 -22.27 -7.33 0.10
CA ARG A 158 -20.99 -7.63 -0.55
C ARG A 158 -19.85 -7.75 0.47
N TYR A 159 -18.95 -8.68 0.26
CA TYR A 159 -17.71 -8.84 1.03
C TYR A 159 -16.48 -8.33 0.27
N TRP A 160 -16.67 -7.62 -0.83
CA TRP A 160 -15.63 -6.98 -1.64
C TRP A 160 -16.00 -5.54 -1.96
N PHE A 161 -14.99 -4.73 -2.27
CA PHE A 161 -15.15 -3.34 -2.69
C PHE A 161 -15.35 -3.23 -4.20
N SER A 162 -16.25 -2.33 -4.65
CA SER A 162 -16.42 -1.99 -6.07
C SER A 162 -15.24 -1.17 -6.58
N GLU A 163 -15.15 -0.98 -7.91
CA GLU A 163 -14.10 -0.14 -8.48
C GLU A 163 -14.18 1.32 -8.02
N GLU A 164 -15.38 1.83 -7.77
CA GLU A 164 -15.62 3.18 -7.25
C GLU A 164 -15.10 3.29 -5.80
N GLU A 165 -15.46 2.34 -4.96
CA GLU A 165 -14.99 2.26 -3.57
C GLU A 165 -13.46 2.08 -3.50
N GLU A 166 -12.86 1.28 -4.40
CA GLU A 166 -11.41 1.17 -4.51
C GLU A 166 -10.73 2.51 -4.89
N LYS A 167 -11.36 3.34 -5.72
CA LYS A 167 -10.88 4.69 -6.04
C LYS A 167 -10.98 5.62 -4.84
N GLU A 168 -12.03 5.50 -4.03
CA GLU A 168 -12.18 6.26 -2.79
C GLU A 168 -11.11 5.86 -1.77
N ILE A 169 -10.84 4.56 -1.61
CA ILE A 169 -9.72 4.07 -0.79
C ILE A 169 -8.40 4.65 -1.28
N GLN A 170 -8.14 4.63 -2.58
CA GLN A 170 -6.93 5.20 -3.15
C GLN A 170 -6.81 6.70 -2.88
N HIS A 171 -7.93 7.43 -2.91
CA HIS A 171 -7.97 8.85 -2.58
C HIS A 171 -7.69 9.11 -1.10
N SER A 172 -8.30 8.36 -0.18
CA SER A 172 -8.10 8.49 1.27
C SER A 172 -6.66 8.16 1.69
N ASN A 173 -6.00 7.29 0.94
CA ASN A 173 -4.62 6.88 1.20
C ASN A 173 -3.56 7.94 0.87
N ARG A 174 -3.92 9.12 0.39
CA ARG A 174 -2.94 10.16 -0.07
C ARG A 174 -1.89 10.52 0.97
N ASN A 175 -2.28 10.55 2.24
CA ASN A 175 -1.38 10.91 3.34
C ASN A 175 -0.43 9.77 3.76
N PHE A 176 -0.65 8.56 3.24
CA PHE A 176 0.13 7.37 3.57
C PHE A 176 1.16 6.99 2.50
N TYR A 177 1.32 7.84 1.47
CA TYR A 177 2.34 7.59 0.45
C TYR A 177 3.70 8.09 0.86
N LYS A 178 4.67 7.21 0.71
CA LYS A 178 6.08 7.59 0.80
C LYS A 178 6.45 8.46 -0.39
N MET A 179 6.84 9.69 -0.11
CA MET A 179 7.34 10.58 -1.14
C MET A 179 8.69 10.05 -1.65
N PRO A 180 8.84 9.79 -2.96
CA PRO A 180 10.13 9.39 -3.52
C PRO A 180 11.19 10.46 -3.26
N ALA A 181 12.43 10.04 -2.97
CA ALA A 181 13.52 10.96 -2.65
C ALA A 181 13.77 11.99 -3.78
N GLU A 182 13.66 11.57 -5.03
CA GLU A 182 13.77 12.46 -6.19
C GLU A 182 12.65 13.51 -6.22
N GLN A 183 11.45 13.20 -5.73
CA GLN A 183 10.33 14.13 -5.64
C GLN A 183 10.56 15.16 -4.53
N GLU A 184 10.98 14.70 -3.36
CA GLU A 184 11.31 15.58 -2.23
C GLU A 184 12.42 16.58 -2.62
N LEU A 185 13.49 16.09 -3.24
CA LEU A 185 14.57 16.93 -3.72
C LEU A 185 14.13 17.90 -4.80
N PHE A 186 13.30 17.44 -5.73
CA PHE A 186 12.76 18.32 -6.76
C PHE A 186 11.97 19.47 -6.13
N LEU A 187 11.03 19.17 -5.22
CA LEU A 187 10.20 20.17 -4.53
C LEU A 187 11.02 21.11 -3.63
N ARG A 188 12.15 20.62 -3.08
CA ARG A 188 13.09 21.44 -2.32
C ARG A 188 13.88 22.43 -3.20
N CYS A 189 14.19 22.04 -4.44
CA CYS A 189 14.99 22.83 -5.36
C CYS A 189 14.19 23.68 -6.34
N PHE A 190 12.98 23.27 -6.67
CA PHE A 190 12.15 23.86 -7.71
C PHE A 190 10.70 23.95 -7.31
N ARG A 191 10.00 24.96 -7.82
CA ARG A 191 8.53 25.08 -7.71
C ARG A 191 7.92 25.64 -8.99
N MET A 192 6.64 25.49 -9.13
CA MET A 192 5.90 26.18 -10.19
C MET A 192 5.89 27.70 -9.95
N PRO A 193 5.95 28.52 -11.02
CA PRO A 193 5.85 29.97 -10.90
C PRO A 193 4.43 30.37 -10.44
N GLN A 194 4.35 31.43 -9.68
CA GLN A 194 3.08 32.11 -9.41
C GLN A 194 2.70 33.01 -10.61
N GLU A 195 1.45 33.47 -10.63
CA GLU A 195 0.97 34.34 -11.70
C GLU A 195 1.80 35.61 -11.79
N GLY A 196 2.33 35.92 -12.98
CA GLY A 196 3.22 37.05 -13.22
C GLY A 196 4.69 36.88 -12.79
N GLU A 197 5.06 35.72 -12.24
CA GLU A 197 6.44 35.46 -11.77
C GLU A 197 7.34 35.03 -12.93
N LEU A 198 8.57 35.56 -12.93
CA LEU A 198 9.61 35.15 -13.87
C LEU A 198 10.03 33.69 -13.63
N SER A 199 9.91 32.87 -14.66
CA SER A 199 10.30 31.46 -14.63
C SER A 199 11.34 31.15 -15.70
N LYS A 200 12.15 30.13 -15.47
CA LYS A 200 13.11 29.63 -16.46
C LYS A 200 12.62 28.32 -17.08
N PRO A 201 12.85 28.10 -18.38
CA PRO A 201 12.61 26.82 -18.99
C PRO A 201 13.72 25.83 -18.63
N TYR A 202 13.34 24.60 -18.26
CA TYR A 202 14.25 23.50 -17.99
C TYR A 202 13.78 22.27 -18.75
N THR A 203 14.69 21.56 -19.39
CA THR A 203 14.41 20.21 -19.89
C THR A 203 14.43 19.19 -18.76
N THR A 204 13.83 18.01 -18.96
CA THR A 204 13.96 16.91 -17.98
C THR A 204 15.41 16.55 -17.71
N THR A 205 16.25 16.61 -18.75
CA THR A 205 17.70 16.31 -18.65
C THR A 205 18.43 17.35 -17.81
N ASP A 206 18.11 18.65 -17.96
CA ASP A 206 18.72 19.70 -17.15
C ASP A 206 18.41 19.52 -15.68
N LEU A 207 17.14 19.25 -15.37
CA LEU A 207 16.67 18.99 -14.00
C LEU A 207 17.33 17.73 -13.42
N PHE A 208 17.39 16.66 -14.20
CA PHE A 208 18.04 15.42 -13.79
C PHE A 208 19.53 15.65 -13.49
N ASN A 209 20.26 16.27 -14.40
CA ASN A 209 21.68 16.54 -14.24
C ASN A 209 21.96 17.45 -13.04
N TYR A 210 21.11 18.48 -12.84
CA TYR A 210 21.21 19.33 -11.67
C TYR A 210 21.05 18.54 -10.36
N LEU A 211 19.97 17.74 -10.23
CA LEU A 211 19.71 16.94 -9.03
C LEU A 211 20.79 15.87 -8.82
N GLN A 212 21.23 15.20 -9.89
CA GLN A 212 22.28 14.19 -9.81
C GLN A 212 23.63 14.78 -9.36
N LYS A 213 23.96 15.98 -9.84
CA LYS A 213 25.20 16.69 -9.46
C LYS A 213 25.22 17.08 -7.98
N HIS A 214 24.08 17.56 -7.46
CA HIS A 214 24.00 18.06 -6.09
C HIS A 214 23.63 16.99 -5.06
N TYR A 215 22.92 15.94 -5.47
CA TYR A 215 22.40 14.88 -4.60
C TYR A 215 22.62 13.47 -5.18
N PRO A 216 23.87 13.07 -5.47
CA PRO A 216 24.16 11.83 -6.21
C PRO A 216 23.66 10.57 -5.49
N ALA A 217 23.68 10.54 -4.16
CA ALA A 217 23.22 9.39 -3.38
C ALA A 217 21.71 9.15 -3.53
N ALA A 218 20.91 10.21 -3.45
CA ALA A 218 19.44 10.13 -3.54
C ALA A 218 18.96 9.92 -4.99
N MET A 219 19.76 10.32 -5.98
CA MET A 219 19.46 10.11 -7.41
C MET A 219 19.91 8.75 -7.94
N ARG A 220 20.47 7.88 -7.09
CA ARG A 220 20.92 6.54 -7.52
C ARG A 220 19.74 5.71 -8.02
N GLY A 221 19.82 5.21 -9.26
CA GLY A 221 18.75 4.41 -9.89
C GLY A 221 17.59 5.23 -10.44
N VAL A 222 17.60 6.55 -10.30
CA VAL A 222 16.64 7.44 -10.97
C VAL A 222 17.08 7.65 -12.42
N THR A 223 16.10 7.75 -13.33
CA THR A 223 16.34 8.07 -14.74
C THR A 223 15.60 9.33 -15.13
N PRO A 224 16.05 10.05 -16.21
CA PRO A 224 15.32 11.22 -16.71
C PRO A 224 13.83 10.91 -17.01
N ASN A 225 13.53 9.73 -17.56
CA ASN A 225 12.14 9.32 -17.83
C ASN A 225 11.31 9.17 -16.56
N ARG A 226 11.90 8.63 -15.48
CA ARG A 226 11.24 8.51 -14.17
C ARG A 226 10.97 9.89 -13.58
N LEU A 227 11.95 10.80 -13.65
CA LEU A 227 11.80 12.18 -13.21
C LEU A 227 10.71 12.91 -14.01
N GLY A 228 10.67 12.73 -15.34
CA GLY A 228 9.65 13.32 -16.20
C GLY A 228 8.23 12.84 -15.85
N ARG A 229 8.04 11.54 -15.61
CA ARG A 229 6.74 10.99 -15.16
C ARG A 229 6.32 11.53 -13.80
N MET A 230 7.26 11.67 -12.88
CA MET A 230 7.01 12.27 -11.55
C MET A 230 6.53 13.72 -11.69
N MET A 231 7.18 14.53 -12.52
CA MET A 231 6.76 15.93 -12.73
C MET A 231 5.35 16.04 -13.32
N VAL A 232 5.00 15.17 -14.25
CA VAL A 232 3.62 15.10 -14.79
C VAL A 232 2.63 14.71 -13.71
N ALA A 233 2.96 13.74 -12.85
CA ALA A 233 2.12 13.33 -11.72
C ALA A 233 1.93 14.45 -10.68
N LEU A 234 2.90 15.36 -10.54
CA LEU A 234 2.80 16.58 -9.72
C LEU A 234 1.97 17.70 -10.38
N GLY A 235 1.41 17.47 -11.56
CA GLY A 235 0.63 18.47 -12.29
C GLY A 235 1.47 19.55 -12.95
N ILE A 236 2.78 19.37 -13.07
CA ILE A 236 3.66 20.35 -13.72
C ILE A 236 3.45 20.27 -15.23
N GLN A 237 2.95 21.35 -15.80
CA GLN A 237 2.66 21.41 -17.22
C GLN A 237 3.94 21.40 -18.07
N ARG A 238 3.93 20.56 -19.08
CA ARG A 238 4.96 20.46 -20.10
C ARG A 238 4.63 21.37 -21.27
N VAL A 239 5.55 22.27 -21.60
CA VAL A 239 5.43 23.16 -22.76
C VAL A 239 6.30 22.62 -23.90
N HIS A 240 5.73 22.46 -25.08
CA HIS A 240 6.48 22.06 -26.27
C HIS A 240 7.12 23.30 -26.92
N THR A 241 8.41 23.24 -27.19
CA THR A 241 9.18 24.28 -27.85
C THR A 241 9.91 23.72 -29.06
N GLU A 242 10.49 24.56 -29.91
CA GLU A 242 11.32 24.14 -31.05
C GLU A 242 12.50 23.25 -30.62
N TYR A 243 12.99 23.41 -29.37
CA TYR A 243 14.09 22.66 -28.80
C TYR A 243 13.64 21.45 -27.95
N GLY A 244 12.35 21.09 -28.03
CA GLY A 244 11.77 19.97 -27.28
C GLY A 244 10.86 20.39 -26.12
N ASN A 245 10.59 19.44 -25.23
CA ASN A 245 9.70 19.65 -24.11
C ASN A 245 10.43 20.29 -22.92
N VAL A 246 9.90 21.39 -22.41
CA VAL A 246 10.42 22.13 -21.26
C VAL A 246 9.37 22.32 -20.18
N TYR A 247 9.84 22.51 -18.96
CA TYR A 247 9.05 22.85 -17.78
C TYR A 247 9.45 24.25 -17.33
N ARG A 248 8.45 25.13 -17.14
CA ARG A 248 8.69 26.46 -16.60
C ARG A 248 8.68 26.42 -15.09
N LEU A 249 9.84 26.67 -14.47
CA LEU A 249 10.04 26.52 -13.03
C LEU A 249 10.81 27.70 -12.45
N VAL A 250 10.61 27.93 -11.17
CA VAL A 250 11.40 28.82 -10.34
C VAL A 250 12.35 27.98 -9.50
N LYS A 251 13.64 28.25 -9.62
CA LYS A 251 14.66 27.61 -8.77
C LYS A 251 14.65 28.28 -7.40
N LEU A 252 14.48 27.47 -6.36
CA LEU A 252 14.59 27.95 -4.98
C LEU A 252 16.07 28.14 -4.61
N LYS A 253 16.34 29.13 -3.75
CA LYS A 253 17.70 29.30 -3.20
C LYS A 253 17.98 28.13 -2.26
N ASP A 254 19.13 27.48 -2.44
CA ASP A 254 19.56 26.42 -1.53
C ASP A 254 19.70 27.00 -0.11
N SER A 255 18.87 26.53 0.82
CA SER A 255 19.00 26.84 2.25
C SER A 255 20.13 26.03 2.93
N SER A 256 21.03 25.45 2.16
CA SER A 256 22.16 24.64 2.66
C SER A 256 23.51 25.34 2.56
N ALA A 257 23.53 26.70 2.54
CA ALA A 257 24.73 27.48 2.71
C ALA A 257 24.62 28.34 3.97
N ALA A 258 24.62 27.67 5.12
CA ALA A 258 24.92 28.27 6.43
C ALA A 258 25.58 27.19 7.29
#